data_36d305a7e42c8f7dd38d9863bc66bcd2
#
_entry.id   36d305a7e42c8f7dd38d9863bc66bcd2
#
_cell.length_a   1.000
_cell.length_b   1.000
_cell.length_c   1.000
_cell.angle_alpha   90.00
_cell.angle_beta   90.00
_cell.angle_gamma   90.00
#
_symmetry.space_group_name_H-M   'P 1'
#
loop_
_entity.id
_entity.type
_entity.pdbx_description
1 polymer ?
#
loop_
_entity_poly.entity_id
_entity_poly.type
_entity_poly.pdbx_seq_one_letter_code
_entity_poly.pdbx_strand_id
1 'polypeptide(L)'
;GKEPASWKSTRAGEHYFAATPSQYAKTVTVSVTSCFGQTWVYDVDMTDYVDVQAHRGGAGLMPENTIEAMKHALDLGVNTLELDLQISQDGQIVVSHDPYFHHRYAIRPDGSNIQKDDPKEYIYTMPYSEVVKYDVGSRPSEVWPEKACIKTVKPLASDLIDFVENYTKENGLSPVRYNIEIKSKDAKGEGQNWPTYDRFVSECCKFLHSKHLGDRLVVQSFDVRALNYMHEKYPEFILSYLVDAKAGDFDTFMA
;
A
#
# COMPACT_ATOMS: atom_id res chain seq x y z
N GLY A 1 -23.86 5.63 -8.58
CA GLY A 1 -23.24 4.68 -9.50
C GLY A 1 -22.37 5.44 -10.47
N LYS A 2 -21.15 4.99 -10.70
CA LYS A 2 -20.31 5.56 -11.77
C LYS A 2 -20.92 5.16 -13.11
N GLU A 3 -20.88 6.07 -14.10
CA GLU A 3 -21.25 5.72 -15.46
C GLU A 3 -20.41 4.54 -15.97
N PRO A 4 -21.00 3.60 -16.71
CA PRO A 4 -20.26 2.48 -17.25
C PRO A 4 -19.18 2.99 -18.23
N ALA A 5 -18.00 2.37 -18.18
CA ALA A 5 -16.94 2.64 -19.13
C ALA A 5 -17.45 2.32 -20.55
N SER A 6 -17.35 3.27 -21.50
CA SER A 6 -17.74 3.06 -22.88
C SER A 6 -16.52 3.00 -23.78
N TRP A 7 -16.53 2.04 -24.70
CA TRP A 7 -15.48 1.86 -25.70
C TRP A 7 -16.11 1.69 -27.10
N LYS A 8 -15.45 2.24 -28.12
CA LYS A 8 -15.90 2.10 -29.52
C LYS A 8 -14.77 1.54 -30.37
N SER A 9 -15.07 0.53 -31.17
CA SER A 9 -14.18 0.03 -32.22
C SER A 9 -14.87 0.17 -33.59
N THR A 10 -14.10 0.55 -34.58
CA THR A 10 -14.52 0.63 -35.99
C THR A 10 -13.99 -0.54 -36.83
N ARG A 11 -13.28 -1.48 -36.21
CA ARG A 11 -12.68 -2.65 -36.89
C ARG A 11 -13.35 -3.93 -36.46
N ALA A 12 -13.53 -4.86 -37.39
CA ALA A 12 -13.87 -6.23 -37.09
C ALA A 12 -12.63 -6.96 -36.52
N GLY A 13 -12.82 -7.86 -35.57
CA GLY A 13 -11.77 -8.65 -34.96
C GLY A 13 -11.99 -8.87 -33.47
N GLU A 14 -11.03 -9.47 -32.82
CA GLU A 14 -11.02 -9.62 -31.36
C GLU A 14 -10.62 -8.29 -30.71
N HIS A 15 -11.36 -7.89 -29.70
CA HIS A 15 -11.14 -6.67 -28.97
C HIS A 15 -11.06 -6.98 -27.48
N TYR A 16 -10.03 -6.45 -26.84
CA TYR A 16 -9.79 -6.60 -25.40
C TYR A 16 -9.96 -5.25 -24.73
N PHE A 17 -10.70 -5.21 -23.63
CA PHE A 17 -10.75 -4.05 -22.76
C PHE A 17 -10.59 -4.51 -21.31
N ALA A 18 -9.94 -3.70 -20.50
CA ALA A 18 -9.82 -3.94 -19.07
C ALA A 18 -10.81 -3.05 -18.33
N ALA A 19 -11.54 -3.64 -17.41
CA ALA A 19 -12.37 -2.92 -16.46
C ALA A 19 -12.01 -3.42 -15.06
N THR A 20 -11.87 -2.50 -14.10
CA THR A 20 -11.68 -2.86 -12.70
C THR A 20 -13.06 -2.91 -12.04
N PRO A 21 -13.59 -4.10 -11.73
CA PRO A 21 -14.85 -4.21 -11.00
C PRO A 21 -14.68 -3.70 -9.57
N SER A 22 -15.78 -3.32 -8.93
CA SER A 22 -15.79 -3.13 -7.49
C SER A 22 -15.31 -4.41 -6.81
N GLN A 23 -14.48 -4.30 -5.77
CA GLN A 23 -13.98 -5.46 -5.00
C GLN A 23 -15.08 -6.34 -4.40
N TYR A 24 -16.32 -5.84 -4.36
CA TYR A 24 -17.49 -6.57 -3.86
C TYR A 24 -18.41 -7.08 -4.99
N ALA A 25 -18.06 -6.81 -6.26
CA ALA A 25 -18.86 -7.26 -7.37
C ALA A 25 -18.69 -8.77 -7.57
N LYS A 26 -19.78 -9.53 -7.40
CA LYS A 26 -19.83 -10.97 -7.73
C LYS A 26 -20.08 -11.19 -9.21
N THR A 27 -20.64 -10.21 -9.89
CA THR A 27 -20.98 -10.26 -11.31
C THR A 27 -20.68 -8.92 -11.95
N VAL A 28 -20.08 -8.94 -13.14
CA VAL A 28 -19.89 -7.76 -13.99
C VAL A 28 -20.72 -7.93 -15.25
N THR A 29 -21.64 -7.01 -15.48
CA THR A 29 -22.44 -6.99 -16.70
C THR A 29 -21.71 -6.21 -17.79
N VAL A 30 -21.42 -6.89 -18.89
CA VAL A 30 -20.80 -6.29 -20.10
C VAL A 30 -21.85 -6.15 -21.19
N SER A 31 -22.08 -4.91 -21.64
CA SER A 31 -22.98 -4.63 -22.75
C SER A 31 -22.18 -4.23 -24.00
N VAL A 32 -22.38 -4.97 -25.07
CA VAL A 32 -21.74 -4.69 -26.37
C VAL A 32 -22.82 -4.27 -27.37
N THR A 33 -22.71 -3.06 -27.91
CA THR A 33 -23.65 -2.55 -28.93
C THR A 33 -22.95 -2.42 -30.27
N SER A 34 -23.47 -3.07 -31.29
CA SER A 34 -22.98 -2.93 -32.66
C SER A 34 -23.27 -1.53 -33.25
N CYS A 35 -22.58 -1.20 -34.33
CA CYS A 35 -22.85 0.03 -35.08
C CYS A 35 -24.26 0.07 -35.71
N PHE A 36 -24.93 -1.09 -35.77
CA PHE A 36 -26.31 -1.19 -36.25
C PHE A 36 -27.35 -1.15 -35.10
N GLY A 37 -26.91 -0.83 -33.87
CA GLY A 37 -27.80 -0.68 -32.71
C GLY A 37 -28.18 -1.99 -32.04
N GLN A 38 -27.65 -3.13 -32.46
CA GLN A 38 -27.90 -4.40 -31.83
C GLN A 38 -27.03 -4.53 -30.56
N THR A 39 -27.64 -4.85 -29.43
CA THR A 39 -26.96 -4.96 -28.12
C THR A 39 -26.98 -6.40 -27.61
N TRP A 40 -25.84 -6.85 -27.17
CA TRP A 40 -25.68 -8.10 -26.40
C TRP A 40 -25.25 -7.74 -25.00
N VAL A 41 -25.77 -8.49 -24.04
CA VAL A 41 -25.45 -8.32 -22.61
C VAL A 41 -24.91 -9.64 -22.09
N TYR A 42 -23.77 -9.60 -21.43
CA TYR A 42 -23.11 -10.75 -20.83
C TYR A 42 -22.87 -10.47 -19.36
N ASP A 43 -23.25 -11.40 -18.50
CA ASP A 43 -22.90 -11.39 -17.10
C ASP A 43 -21.65 -12.27 -16.91
N VAL A 44 -20.58 -11.65 -16.44
CA VAL A 44 -19.31 -12.32 -16.12
C VAL A 44 -19.28 -12.58 -14.62
N ASP A 45 -19.19 -13.85 -14.26
CA ASP A 45 -19.03 -14.27 -12.87
C ASP A 45 -17.62 -13.89 -12.38
N MET A 46 -17.56 -13.14 -11.29
CA MET A 46 -16.32 -12.66 -10.66
C MET A 46 -16.02 -13.39 -9.35
N THR A 47 -16.71 -14.52 -9.09
CA THR A 47 -16.55 -15.29 -7.83
C THR A 47 -15.11 -15.78 -7.64
N ASP A 48 -14.42 -16.06 -8.75
CA ASP A 48 -13.01 -16.51 -8.76
C ASP A 48 -12.00 -15.37 -8.99
N TYR A 49 -12.44 -14.10 -8.83
CA TYR A 49 -11.54 -12.96 -8.97
C TYR A 49 -10.48 -12.99 -7.85
N VAL A 50 -9.22 -13.07 -8.26
CA VAL A 50 -8.07 -13.02 -7.35
C VAL A 50 -7.53 -11.60 -7.29
N ASP A 51 -7.51 -11.01 -6.10
CA ASP A 51 -6.84 -9.74 -5.84
C ASP A 51 -5.34 -9.99 -5.61
N VAL A 52 -4.53 -9.62 -6.59
CA VAL A 52 -3.07 -9.71 -6.47
C VAL A 52 -2.55 -8.46 -5.76
N GLN A 53 -2.09 -8.64 -4.52
CA GLN A 53 -1.56 -7.57 -3.70
C GLN A 53 -0.03 -7.60 -3.65
N ALA A 54 0.61 -6.48 -4.01
CA ALA A 54 2.05 -6.34 -3.93
C ALA A 54 2.48 -5.94 -2.51
N HIS A 55 2.81 -6.92 -1.66
CA HIS A 55 3.29 -6.69 -0.29
C HIS A 55 4.53 -5.79 -0.29
N ARG A 56 4.42 -4.60 0.29
CA ARG A 56 5.41 -3.51 0.30
C ARG A 56 5.92 -3.12 -1.10
N GLY A 57 5.06 -3.24 -2.12
CA GLY A 57 5.42 -3.00 -3.51
C GLY A 57 6.19 -4.15 -4.17
N GLY A 58 6.20 -5.35 -3.59
CA GLY A 58 6.93 -6.51 -4.10
C GLY A 58 8.31 -6.68 -3.47
N ALA A 59 8.36 -6.79 -2.13
CA ALA A 59 9.57 -6.83 -1.29
C ALA A 59 10.62 -7.89 -1.67
N GLY A 60 10.20 -8.97 -2.35
CA GLY A 60 11.12 -10.00 -2.84
C GLY A 60 11.87 -9.60 -4.14
N LEU A 61 11.37 -8.62 -4.87
CA LEU A 61 11.90 -8.21 -6.18
C LEU A 61 12.57 -6.83 -6.12
N MET A 62 12.04 -5.91 -5.32
CA MET A 62 12.45 -4.51 -5.25
C MET A 62 12.71 -4.08 -3.81
N PRO A 63 13.47 -2.99 -3.55
CA PRO A 63 13.56 -2.38 -2.23
C PRO A 63 12.16 -2.03 -1.70
N GLU A 64 11.77 -2.65 -0.60
CA GLU A 64 10.42 -2.57 -0.05
C GLU A 64 9.99 -1.14 0.31
N ASN A 65 8.70 -0.83 0.17
CA ASN A 65 8.14 0.45 0.60
C ASN A 65 8.80 1.67 -0.07
N THR A 66 9.15 1.54 -1.35
CA THR A 66 9.76 2.62 -2.15
C THR A 66 8.92 2.93 -3.39
N ILE A 67 9.13 4.09 -3.98
CA ILE A 67 8.46 4.49 -5.23
C ILE A 67 8.81 3.52 -6.36
N GLU A 68 10.08 3.09 -6.43
CA GLU A 68 10.56 2.13 -7.43
C GLU A 68 9.87 0.77 -7.31
N ALA A 69 9.62 0.31 -6.07
CA ALA A 69 8.90 -0.92 -5.83
C ALA A 69 7.43 -0.81 -6.31
N MET A 70 6.75 0.29 -5.96
CA MET A 70 5.37 0.50 -6.40
C MET A 70 5.27 0.62 -7.92
N LYS A 71 6.21 1.35 -8.56
CA LYS A 71 6.28 1.41 -10.03
C LYS A 71 6.42 0.03 -10.64
N HIS A 72 7.35 -0.78 -10.14
CA HIS A 72 7.55 -2.14 -10.63
C HIS A 72 6.30 -3.03 -10.48
N ALA A 73 5.62 -2.92 -9.34
CA ALA A 73 4.37 -3.63 -9.11
C ALA A 73 3.26 -3.21 -10.09
N LEU A 74 3.15 -1.90 -10.38
CA LEU A 74 2.22 -1.39 -11.41
C LEU A 74 2.55 -1.95 -12.81
N ASP A 75 3.82 -2.01 -13.18
CA ASP A 75 4.28 -2.57 -14.46
C ASP A 75 3.97 -4.07 -14.57
N LEU A 76 3.91 -4.80 -13.45
CA LEU A 76 3.47 -6.20 -13.40
C LEU A 76 1.94 -6.37 -13.44
N GLY A 77 1.17 -5.29 -13.32
CA GLY A 77 -0.28 -5.32 -13.41
C GLY A 77 -0.99 -5.83 -12.16
N VAL A 78 -0.43 -5.57 -10.95
CA VAL A 78 -1.10 -5.92 -9.69
C VAL A 78 -2.38 -5.12 -9.48
N ASN A 79 -3.30 -5.65 -8.69
CA ASN A 79 -4.58 -5.02 -8.39
C ASN A 79 -4.50 -4.06 -7.20
N THR A 80 -3.67 -4.39 -6.22
CA THR A 80 -3.55 -3.66 -4.95
C THR A 80 -2.09 -3.46 -4.59
N LEU A 81 -1.74 -2.24 -4.21
CA LEU A 81 -0.46 -1.94 -3.58
C LEU A 81 -0.61 -1.97 -2.07
N GLU A 82 0.22 -2.77 -1.43
CA GLU A 82 0.28 -2.79 0.03
C GLU A 82 1.52 -2.02 0.49
N LEU A 83 1.37 -1.23 1.54
CA LEU A 83 2.44 -0.41 2.12
C LEU A 83 2.20 -0.11 3.59
N ASP A 84 3.28 0.26 4.29
CA ASP A 84 3.30 0.50 5.72
C ASP A 84 3.60 1.96 6.04
N LEU A 85 2.92 2.54 7.04
CA LEU A 85 3.13 3.92 7.47
C LEU A 85 3.87 4.01 8.80
N GLN A 86 4.76 5.01 8.87
CA GLN A 86 5.43 5.50 10.08
C GLN A 86 5.30 7.03 10.14
N ILE A 87 5.67 7.63 11.27
CA ILE A 87 5.69 9.09 11.44
C ILE A 87 7.10 9.54 11.86
N SER A 88 7.63 10.57 11.23
CA SER A 88 8.87 11.23 11.63
C SER A 88 8.67 12.20 12.80
N GLN A 89 9.78 12.70 13.37
CA GLN A 89 9.76 13.67 14.48
C GLN A 89 8.94 14.92 14.16
N ASP A 90 9.05 15.42 12.95
CA ASP A 90 8.37 16.61 12.42
C ASP A 90 6.96 16.32 11.87
N GLY A 91 6.42 15.11 12.15
CA GLY A 91 5.04 14.75 11.84
C GLY A 91 4.79 14.34 10.39
N GLN A 92 5.84 14.11 9.59
CA GLN A 92 5.69 13.65 8.22
C GLN A 92 5.31 12.16 8.19
N ILE A 93 4.38 11.78 7.32
CA ILE A 93 4.00 10.37 7.12
C ILE A 93 4.99 9.73 6.15
N VAL A 94 5.76 8.77 6.67
CA VAL A 94 6.86 8.07 5.95
C VAL A 94 6.44 6.65 5.63
N VAL A 95 6.76 6.16 4.43
CA VAL A 95 6.49 4.77 4.06
C VAL A 95 7.62 3.88 4.55
N SER A 96 7.33 3.03 5.54
CA SER A 96 8.29 2.11 6.15
C SER A 96 7.61 1.05 6.99
N HIS A 97 8.04 -0.21 6.85
CA HIS A 97 7.58 -1.30 7.72
C HIS A 97 8.13 -1.16 9.14
N ASP A 98 9.45 -1.04 9.28
CA ASP A 98 10.08 -0.89 10.60
C ASP A 98 10.07 0.56 11.05
N PRO A 99 9.89 0.86 12.35
CA PRO A 99 9.96 2.22 12.88
C PRO A 99 11.40 2.76 12.94
N TYR A 100 12.37 2.00 12.47
CA TYR A 100 13.81 2.32 12.48
C TYR A 100 14.46 1.83 11.18
N PHE A 101 15.71 2.25 10.95
CA PHE A 101 16.52 1.76 9.84
C PHE A 101 17.09 0.38 10.16
N HIS A 102 16.69 -0.62 9.38
CA HIS A 102 17.02 -2.00 9.66
C HIS A 102 18.38 -2.40 9.07
N HIS A 103 19.21 -3.08 9.89
CA HIS A 103 20.59 -3.50 9.55
C HIS A 103 20.71 -4.39 8.29
N ARG A 104 19.65 -5.04 7.85
CA ARG A 104 19.68 -5.90 6.65
C ARG A 104 19.74 -5.14 5.34
N TYR A 105 19.26 -3.90 5.30
CA TYR A 105 19.12 -3.18 4.02
C TYR A 105 19.54 -1.70 4.09
N ALA A 106 19.60 -1.10 5.27
CA ALA A 106 19.86 0.33 5.38
C ALA A 106 21.35 0.66 5.48
N ILE A 107 21.72 1.75 4.80
CA ILE A 107 23.05 2.36 4.79
C ILE A 107 22.90 3.78 5.33
N ARG A 108 23.77 4.17 6.26
CA ARG A 108 23.78 5.51 6.84
C ARG A 108 24.19 6.59 5.84
N PRO A 109 23.92 7.88 6.13
CA PRO A 109 24.32 9.00 5.28
C PRO A 109 25.84 9.09 5.03
N ASP A 110 26.66 8.60 5.94
CA ASP A 110 28.13 8.55 5.82
C ASP A 110 28.63 7.35 4.97
N GLY A 111 27.71 6.51 4.48
CA GLY A 111 28.01 5.31 3.69
C GLY A 111 28.29 4.05 4.54
N SER A 112 28.26 4.14 5.86
CA SER A 112 28.46 2.98 6.72
C SER A 112 27.21 2.09 6.78
N ASN A 113 27.41 0.75 6.84
CA ASN A 113 26.33 -0.18 7.06
C ASN A 113 25.89 -0.17 8.52
N ILE A 114 24.59 -0.17 8.78
CA ILE A 114 24.03 -0.44 10.10
C ILE A 114 24.32 -1.89 10.47
N GLN A 115 24.86 -2.13 11.67
CA GLN A 115 25.11 -3.48 12.17
C GLN A 115 23.94 -3.96 13.03
N LYS A 116 23.83 -5.29 13.20
CA LYS A 116 22.74 -5.92 13.95
C LYS A 116 22.66 -5.45 15.41
N ASP A 117 23.82 -5.21 16.01
CA ASP A 117 23.95 -4.84 17.42
C ASP A 117 24.08 -3.33 17.65
N ASP A 118 24.01 -2.52 16.58
CA ASP A 118 23.98 -1.06 16.68
C ASP A 118 22.70 -0.59 17.39
N PRO A 119 22.75 0.55 18.09
CA PRO A 119 21.56 1.22 18.58
C PRO A 119 20.57 1.49 17.43
N LYS A 120 19.28 1.27 17.69
CA LYS A 120 18.25 1.52 16.68
C LYS A 120 18.07 3.00 16.41
N GLU A 121 18.08 3.36 15.14
CA GLU A 121 17.90 4.71 14.63
C GLU A 121 16.44 4.87 14.20
N TYR A 122 15.60 5.38 15.13
CA TYR A 122 14.16 5.46 14.95
C TYR A 122 13.75 6.64 14.07
N ILE A 123 12.82 6.39 13.13
CA ILE A 123 12.22 7.40 12.26
C ILE A 123 11.54 8.51 13.07
N TYR A 124 10.83 8.14 14.14
CA TYR A 124 10.12 9.08 15.01
C TYR A 124 11.02 10.04 15.78
N THR A 125 12.31 9.72 15.92
CA THR A 125 13.27 10.56 16.66
C THR A 125 14.06 11.51 15.77
N MET A 126 13.83 11.53 14.47
CA MET A 126 14.52 12.40 13.52
C MET A 126 13.53 13.08 12.55
N PRO A 127 13.81 14.33 12.10
CA PRO A 127 13.00 14.98 11.09
C PRO A 127 13.15 14.26 9.75
N TYR A 128 12.16 14.39 8.86
CA TYR A 128 12.19 13.72 7.56
C TYR A 128 13.42 14.12 6.73
N SER A 129 13.92 15.34 6.87
CA SER A 129 15.16 15.79 6.21
C SER A 129 16.41 14.96 6.58
N GLU A 130 16.39 14.26 7.71
CA GLU A 130 17.43 13.28 8.09
C GLU A 130 17.04 11.87 7.61
N VAL A 131 15.76 11.47 7.71
CA VAL A 131 15.26 10.17 7.23
C VAL A 131 15.63 9.96 5.76
N VAL A 132 15.46 10.96 4.92
CA VAL A 132 15.67 10.88 3.46
C VAL A 132 17.15 10.72 3.06
N LYS A 133 18.08 10.86 3.99
CA LYS A 133 19.53 10.71 3.73
C LYS A 133 20.00 9.25 3.77
N TYR A 134 19.20 8.35 4.35
CA TYR A 134 19.53 6.93 4.43
C TYR A 134 19.22 6.24 3.10
N ASP A 135 20.17 5.43 2.63
CA ASP A 135 19.94 4.54 1.48
C ASP A 135 19.33 3.22 1.98
N VAL A 136 18.20 2.84 1.40
CA VAL A 136 17.47 1.62 1.80
C VAL A 136 17.35 0.59 0.69
N GLY A 137 18.10 0.73 -0.39
CA GLY A 137 17.96 -0.15 -1.54
C GLY A 137 19.25 -0.61 -2.22
N SER A 138 20.40 0.00 -1.97
CA SER A 138 21.66 -0.40 -2.61
C SER A 138 22.27 -1.68 -2.04
N ARG A 139 21.88 -2.09 -0.83
CA ARG A 139 22.47 -3.26 -0.17
C ARG A 139 21.82 -4.55 -0.69
N PRO A 140 22.63 -5.54 -1.16
CA PRO A 140 22.12 -6.84 -1.56
C PRO A 140 21.37 -7.55 -0.43
N SER A 141 20.28 -8.24 -0.78
CA SER A 141 19.51 -9.03 0.17
C SER A 141 20.05 -10.44 0.30
N GLU A 142 20.30 -10.89 1.52
CA GLU A 142 20.68 -12.28 1.80
C GLU A 142 19.49 -13.25 1.67
N VAL A 143 18.27 -12.73 1.88
CA VAL A 143 17.02 -13.53 1.83
C VAL A 143 16.48 -13.65 0.41
N TRP A 144 16.65 -12.59 -0.38
CA TRP A 144 16.17 -12.50 -1.75
C TRP A 144 17.33 -12.13 -2.68
N PRO A 145 18.14 -13.12 -3.14
CA PRO A 145 19.35 -12.83 -3.92
C PRO A 145 19.10 -12.12 -5.24
N GLU A 146 17.89 -12.31 -5.83
CA GLU A 146 17.49 -11.69 -7.09
C GLU A 146 16.85 -10.30 -6.92
N LYS A 147 16.69 -9.84 -5.67
CA LYS A 147 16.15 -8.52 -5.38
C LYS A 147 17.04 -7.43 -5.99
N ALA A 148 16.41 -6.50 -6.69
CA ALA A 148 17.13 -5.38 -7.30
C ALA A 148 17.88 -4.55 -6.25
N CYS A 149 19.12 -4.16 -6.57
CA CYS A 149 19.91 -3.24 -5.76
C CYS A 149 19.87 -1.86 -6.43
N ILE A 150 19.06 -0.98 -5.86
CA ILE A 150 18.83 0.38 -6.39
C ILE A 150 18.96 1.37 -5.24
N LYS A 151 19.79 2.40 -5.42
CA LYS A 151 19.88 3.47 -4.43
C LYS A 151 18.55 4.19 -4.33
N THR A 152 17.93 4.10 -3.17
CA THR A 152 16.62 4.70 -2.90
C THR A 152 16.47 5.04 -1.42
N VAL A 153 15.41 5.77 -1.10
CA VAL A 153 15.14 6.28 0.25
C VAL A 153 13.75 5.86 0.71
N LYS A 154 13.44 6.04 2.00
CA LYS A 154 12.07 5.93 2.50
C LYS A 154 11.29 7.18 2.06
N PRO A 155 10.26 7.04 1.17
CA PRO A 155 9.54 8.18 0.65
C PRO A 155 8.52 8.72 1.66
N LEU A 156 8.08 9.96 1.45
CA LEU A 156 6.83 10.43 2.02
C LEU A 156 5.66 9.66 1.41
N ALA A 157 4.67 9.33 2.23
CA ALA A 157 3.46 8.68 1.75
C ALA A 157 2.69 9.55 0.73
N SER A 158 2.78 10.90 0.88
CA SER A 158 2.25 11.85 -0.12
C SER A 158 2.86 11.65 -1.49
N ASP A 159 4.20 11.63 -1.55
CA ASP A 159 4.95 11.56 -2.80
C ASP A 159 4.73 10.22 -3.49
N LEU A 160 4.67 9.13 -2.69
CA LEU A 160 4.43 7.79 -3.21
C LEU A 160 3.02 7.66 -3.80
N ILE A 161 1.98 8.09 -3.08
CA ILE A 161 0.59 7.99 -3.58
C ILE A 161 0.40 8.90 -4.81
N ASP A 162 0.93 10.13 -4.76
CA ASP A 162 0.82 11.06 -5.89
C ASP A 162 1.56 10.52 -7.12
N PHE A 163 2.73 9.88 -6.94
CA PHE A 163 3.42 9.18 -8.02
C PHE A 163 2.56 8.06 -8.61
N VAL A 164 1.99 7.19 -7.78
CA VAL A 164 1.16 6.05 -8.22
C VAL A 164 -0.06 6.53 -8.99
N GLU A 165 -0.81 7.52 -8.48
CA GLU A 165 -2.00 8.05 -9.14
C GLU A 165 -1.66 8.73 -10.50
N ASN A 166 -0.55 9.46 -10.55
CA ASN A 166 -0.08 10.08 -11.79
C ASN A 166 0.41 9.02 -12.79
N TYR A 167 1.23 8.07 -12.34
CA TYR A 167 1.79 7.03 -13.19
C TYR A 167 0.70 6.16 -13.82
N THR A 168 -0.29 5.72 -13.05
CA THR A 168 -1.42 4.95 -13.58
C THR A 168 -2.20 5.74 -14.63
N LYS A 169 -2.47 7.01 -14.38
CA LYS A 169 -3.17 7.90 -15.31
C LYS A 169 -2.39 8.14 -16.61
N GLU A 170 -1.10 8.47 -16.50
CA GLU A 170 -0.23 8.77 -17.65
C GLU A 170 -0.01 7.56 -18.56
N ASN A 171 0.04 6.35 -17.98
CA ASN A 171 0.25 5.11 -18.72
C ASN A 171 -1.06 4.39 -19.10
N GLY A 172 -2.22 4.98 -18.82
CA GLY A 172 -3.53 4.38 -19.15
C GLY A 172 -3.81 3.09 -18.40
N LEU A 173 -3.19 2.90 -17.23
CA LEU A 173 -3.43 1.74 -16.36
C LEU A 173 -4.73 1.92 -15.59
N SER A 174 -5.34 0.80 -15.18
CA SER A 174 -6.47 0.84 -14.28
C SER A 174 -6.06 1.40 -12.91
N PRO A 175 -6.90 2.24 -12.26
CA PRO A 175 -6.63 2.71 -10.90
C PRO A 175 -6.47 1.53 -9.94
N VAL A 176 -5.35 1.48 -9.23
CA VAL A 176 -5.07 0.43 -8.24
C VAL A 176 -5.76 0.72 -6.92
N ARG A 177 -5.89 -0.33 -6.12
CA ARG A 177 -6.29 -0.24 -4.72
C ARG A 177 -5.08 -0.12 -3.82
N TYR A 178 -5.34 0.32 -2.61
CA TYR A 178 -4.34 0.48 -1.56
C TYR A 178 -4.76 -0.33 -0.34
N ASN A 179 -3.84 -1.11 0.18
CA ASN A 179 -3.94 -1.76 1.48
C ASN A 179 -2.85 -1.18 2.36
N ILE A 180 -3.20 -0.27 3.29
CA ILE A 180 -2.23 0.55 4.01
C ILE A 180 -2.21 0.14 5.48
N GLU A 181 -1.04 -0.31 5.96
CA GLU A 181 -0.86 -0.66 7.36
C GLU A 181 -0.42 0.54 8.20
N ILE A 182 -1.20 0.86 9.24
CA ILE A 182 -0.75 1.73 10.32
C ILE A 182 0.06 0.86 11.29
N LYS A 183 1.38 1.07 11.31
CA LYS A 183 2.35 0.29 12.10
C LYS A 183 2.39 0.73 13.55
N SER A 184 1.22 0.95 14.15
CA SER A 184 1.08 1.15 15.59
C SER A 184 1.63 -0.08 16.35
N LYS A 185 2.30 0.16 17.45
CA LYS A 185 2.94 -0.86 18.27
C LYS A 185 2.45 -0.81 19.71
N ASP A 186 2.97 -1.74 20.52
CA ASP A 186 2.67 -1.80 21.94
C ASP A 186 3.02 -0.50 22.70
N ALA A 187 2.44 -0.31 23.85
CA ALA A 187 2.58 0.91 24.65
C ALA A 187 4.02 1.18 25.15
N LYS A 188 4.92 0.17 25.14
CA LYS A 188 6.24 0.25 25.78
C LYS A 188 7.18 1.30 25.16
N GLY A 189 7.02 1.61 23.86
CA GLY A 189 7.83 2.62 23.15
C GLY A 189 7.05 3.85 22.73
N GLU A 190 5.76 3.93 23.07
CA GLU A 190 4.91 5.06 22.70
C GLU A 190 5.42 6.38 23.27
N GLY A 191 5.41 7.42 22.44
CA GLY A 191 5.90 8.77 22.79
C GLY A 191 7.43 8.92 22.77
N GLN A 192 8.19 7.84 22.61
CA GLN A 192 9.66 7.84 22.54
C GLN A 192 10.17 7.36 21.18
N ASN A 193 9.84 6.13 20.81
CA ASN A 193 10.35 5.46 19.61
C ASN A 193 9.33 5.47 18.46
N TRP A 194 8.05 5.66 18.78
CA TRP A 194 6.92 5.81 17.89
C TRP A 194 5.81 6.61 18.60
N PRO A 195 4.87 7.21 17.86
CA PRO A 195 3.77 7.96 18.48
C PRO A 195 2.83 7.06 19.28
N THR A 196 2.02 7.65 20.15
CA THR A 196 0.87 6.95 20.73
C THR A 196 -0.09 6.53 19.62
N TYR A 197 -0.84 5.42 19.82
CA TYR A 197 -1.69 4.87 18.77
C TYR A 197 -2.75 5.87 18.28
N ASP A 198 -3.36 6.64 19.19
CA ASP A 198 -4.38 7.62 18.89
C ASP A 198 -3.85 8.81 18.06
N ARG A 199 -2.64 9.30 18.39
CA ARG A 199 -1.94 10.30 17.58
C ARG A 199 -1.58 9.75 16.21
N PHE A 200 -1.03 8.53 16.17
CA PHE A 200 -0.63 7.89 14.92
C PHE A 200 -1.83 7.75 13.97
N VAL A 201 -2.92 7.18 14.47
CA VAL A 201 -4.16 7.04 13.72
C VAL A 201 -4.67 8.40 13.25
N SER A 202 -4.72 9.40 14.14
CA SER A 202 -5.26 10.72 13.80
C SER A 202 -4.47 11.40 12.69
N GLU A 203 -3.14 11.35 12.72
CA GLU A 203 -2.29 11.94 11.67
C GLU A 203 -2.42 11.17 10.36
N CYS A 204 -2.41 9.83 10.40
CA CYS A 204 -2.60 9.00 9.20
C CYS A 204 -3.99 9.20 8.59
N CYS A 205 -5.06 9.23 9.38
CA CYS A 205 -6.41 9.41 8.86
C CYS A 205 -6.61 10.78 8.20
N LYS A 206 -6.10 11.87 8.81
CA LYS A 206 -6.11 13.20 8.18
C LYS A 206 -5.42 13.18 6.82
N PHE A 207 -4.25 12.57 6.75
CA PHE A 207 -3.48 12.42 5.52
C PHE A 207 -4.25 11.59 4.48
N LEU A 208 -4.71 10.39 4.83
CA LEU A 208 -5.41 9.47 3.93
C LEU A 208 -6.72 10.09 3.41
N HIS A 209 -7.43 10.83 4.26
CA HIS A 209 -8.63 11.55 3.87
C HIS A 209 -8.36 12.58 2.77
N SER A 210 -7.22 13.30 2.85
CA SER A 210 -6.80 14.29 1.86
C SER A 210 -6.47 13.69 0.47
N LYS A 211 -6.22 12.38 0.40
CA LYS A 211 -5.90 11.68 -0.87
C LYS A 211 -7.13 11.24 -1.68
N HIS A 212 -8.32 11.31 -1.10
CA HIS A 212 -9.60 11.03 -1.78
C HIS A 212 -9.65 9.67 -2.52
N LEU A 213 -9.05 8.64 -1.93
CA LEU A 213 -8.95 7.30 -2.54
C LEU A 213 -10.29 6.53 -2.53
N GLY A 214 -11.23 6.93 -1.66
CA GLY A 214 -12.56 6.32 -1.55
C GLY A 214 -12.52 4.83 -1.23
N ASP A 215 -13.31 4.05 -1.94
CA ASP A 215 -13.44 2.60 -1.80
C ASP A 215 -12.22 1.78 -2.28
N ARG A 216 -11.23 2.46 -2.84
CA ARG A 216 -9.94 1.85 -3.21
C ARG A 216 -8.96 1.70 -2.03
N LEU A 217 -9.31 2.23 -0.87
CA LEU A 217 -8.46 2.22 0.33
C LEU A 217 -9.01 1.26 1.37
N VAL A 218 -8.16 0.34 1.81
CA VAL A 218 -8.33 -0.44 3.04
C VAL A 218 -7.20 -0.05 4.00
N VAL A 219 -7.52 0.17 5.26
CA VAL A 219 -6.53 0.41 6.31
C VAL A 219 -6.46 -0.80 7.22
N GLN A 220 -5.24 -1.33 7.38
CA GLN A 220 -5.00 -2.51 8.20
C GLN A 220 -4.08 -2.21 9.38
N SER A 221 -4.18 -3.01 10.44
CA SER A 221 -3.26 -2.98 11.58
C SER A 221 -3.31 -4.27 12.38
N PHE A 222 -2.19 -4.63 13.02
CA PHE A 222 -2.14 -5.63 14.09
C PHE A 222 -2.59 -5.07 15.45
N ASP A 223 -2.64 -3.74 15.61
CA ASP A 223 -3.04 -3.10 16.86
C ASP A 223 -4.54 -2.85 16.89
N VAL A 224 -5.26 -3.69 17.60
CA VAL A 224 -6.71 -3.57 17.76
C VAL A 224 -7.14 -2.23 18.40
N ARG A 225 -6.27 -1.59 19.21
CA ARG A 225 -6.55 -0.27 19.80
C ARG A 225 -6.64 0.80 18.72
N ALA A 226 -5.72 0.74 17.74
CA ALA A 226 -5.72 1.64 16.59
C ALA A 226 -6.98 1.45 15.74
N LEU A 227 -7.36 0.20 15.45
CA LEU A 227 -8.55 -0.09 14.67
C LEU A 227 -9.85 0.31 15.38
N ASN A 228 -9.97 0.06 16.69
CA ASN A 228 -11.12 0.49 17.47
C ASN A 228 -11.24 2.03 17.51
N TYR A 229 -10.12 2.73 17.68
CA TYR A 229 -10.09 4.18 17.63
C TYR A 229 -10.49 4.72 16.24
N MET A 230 -10.01 4.08 15.16
CA MET A 230 -10.42 4.41 13.79
C MET A 230 -11.91 4.17 13.58
N HIS A 231 -12.43 3.02 14.00
CA HIS A 231 -13.85 2.69 13.86
C HIS A 231 -14.75 3.72 14.54
N GLU A 232 -14.33 4.20 15.72
CA GLU A 232 -15.08 5.20 16.47
C GLU A 232 -15.00 6.62 15.87
N LYS A 233 -13.81 7.04 15.43
CA LYS A 233 -13.54 8.44 15.04
C LYS A 233 -13.58 8.69 13.55
N TYR A 234 -13.36 7.66 12.74
CA TYR A 234 -13.22 7.74 11.27
C TYR A 234 -13.98 6.57 10.59
N PRO A 235 -15.32 6.47 10.80
CA PRO A 235 -16.11 5.32 10.36
C PRO A 235 -16.20 5.15 8.84
N GLU A 236 -15.73 6.13 8.07
CA GLU A 236 -15.70 6.10 6.61
C GLU A 236 -14.62 5.17 6.04
N PHE A 237 -13.60 4.80 6.84
CA PHE A 237 -12.53 3.91 6.37
C PHE A 237 -12.94 2.43 6.44
N ILE A 238 -12.56 1.68 5.42
CA ILE A 238 -12.64 0.21 5.43
C ILE A 238 -11.46 -0.31 6.23
N LEU A 239 -11.73 -1.06 7.28
CA LEU A 239 -10.72 -1.56 8.22
C LEU A 239 -10.49 -3.05 8.05
N SER A 240 -9.24 -3.48 8.22
CA SER A 240 -8.83 -4.89 8.22
C SER A 240 -7.95 -5.17 9.45
N TYR A 241 -8.31 -6.20 10.23
CA TYR A 241 -7.50 -6.64 11.36
C TYR A 241 -6.52 -7.71 10.91
N LEU A 242 -5.23 -7.47 11.16
CA LEU A 242 -4.16 -8.43 10.90
C LEU A 242 -3.98 -9.33 12.11
N VAL A 243 -3.98 -10.64 11.86
CA VAL A 243 -3.87 -11.68 12.88
C VAL A 243 -2.60 -12.50 12.65
N ASP A 244 -1.80 -12.70 13.71
CA ASP A 244 -0.64 -13.59 13.65
C ASP A 244 -1.13 -15.06 13.53
N ALA A 245 -0.40 -15.88 12.79
CA ALA A 245 -0.64 -17.33 12.66
C ALA A 245 -0.73 -18.08 14.01
N LYS A 246 -0.26 -17.46 15.09
CA LYS A 246 -0.36 -17.98 16.45
C LYS A 246 -1.69 -17.72 17.15
N ALA A 247 -2.61 -16.98 16.54
CA ALA A 247 -3.89 -16.61 17.15
C ALA A 247 -4.85 -17.79 17.34
N GLY A 248 -4.50 -18.98 16.86
CA GLY A 248 -5.34 -20.19 16.97
C GLY A 248 -6.28 -20.36 15.78
N ASP A 249 -7.34 -21.15 16.00
CA ASP A 249 -8.34 -21.34 14.97
C ASP A 249 -9.28 -20.13 14.86
N PHE A 250 -9.75 -19.87 13.65
CA PHE A 250 -10.55 -18.69 13.29
C PHE A 250 -11.83 -18.57 14.12
N ASP A 251 -12.55 -19.69 14.34
CA ASP A 251 -13.84 -19.66 15.06
C ASP A 251 -13.66 -19.26 16.52
N THR A 252 -12.59 -19.77 17.16
CA THR A 252 -12.21 -19.39 18.54
C THR A 252 -11.78 -17.92 18.62
N PHE A 253 -11.13 -17.41 17.58
CA PHE A 253 -10.68 -16.01 17.52
C PHE A 253 -11.86 -15.03 17.35
N MET A 254 -12.91 -15.43 16.61
CA MET A 254 -14.09 -14.59 16.31
C MET A 254 -15.18 -14.65 17.38
N ALA A 255 -15.09 -15.59 18.35
CA ALA A 255 -16.05 -15.76 19.46
C ALA A 255 -15.81 -14.75 20.60
#